data_f86c01f08c0093c6791df81de4ec8881
#
_entry.id   f86c01f08c0093c6791df81de4ec8881
#
_cell.length_a   1.000
_cell.length_b   1.000
_cell.length_c   1.000
_cell.angle_alpha   90.00
_cell.angle_beta   90.00
_cell.angle_gamma   90.00
#
_symmetry.space_group_name_H-M   'P 1'
#
loop_
_entity.id
_entity.type
_entity.pdbx_description
1 polymer ?
#
loop_
_entity_poly.entity_id
_entity_poly.type
_entity_poly.pdbx_seq_one_letter_code
_entity_poly.pdbx_strand_id
1 'polypeptide(L)'
;MTDHFDANVSRQIRLETEFWDNDPFERPGSDSLENILNKGVEASIFAEIIGQFAVQLAAAKNIVEVSGGQGWASCIVKRIYPAAHVTLTDAVPSAIAGHGIWERVFNCALDQAFAAPAQSISLPDGTVDLVFCYAAAHHFVDHEAALAEARRILKPGGWCLWLYEPTSSRLLHRAAEARVNRKRPDVHEHVLIPSVVLGQARAAGFNGTVRYWPSTLRRGRVESLYYLGLSFFPALCSILPCTAHFALQRER
;
A
#
# COMPACT_ATOMS: atom_id res chain seq x y z
N MET A 1 -15.49 -6.46 22.68
CA MET A 1 -14.82 -6.85 21.41
C MET A 1 -14.06 -5.66 20.79
N THR A 2 -14.61 -4.45 20.85
CA THR A 2 -13.97 -3.19 20.42
C THR A 2 -12.69 -2.86 21.18
N ASP A 3 -12.66 -3.00 22.51
CA ASP A 3 -11.49 -2.64 23.35
C ASP A 3 -10.22 -3.46 23.03
N HIS A 4 -10.35 -4.74 22.69
CA HIS A 4 -9.22 -5.58 22.30
C HIS A 4 -8.70 -5.26 20.90
N PHE A 5 -9.58 -4.85 19.99
CA PHE A 5 -9.22 -4.43 18.64
C PHE A 5 -8.43 -3.12 18.69
N ASP A 6 -8.92 -2.12 19.40
CA ASP A 6 -8.25 -0.82 19.57
C ASP A 6 -6.87 -0.97 20.24
N ALA A 7 -6.73 -1.92 21.18
CA ALA A 7 -5.45 -2.22 21.82
C ALA A 7 -4.43 -2.85 20.83
N ASN A 8 -4.86 -3.73 19.92
CA ASN A 8 -4.00 -4.35 18.92
C ASN A 8 -3.55 -3.33 17.88
N VAL A 9 -4.45 -2.50 17.37
CA VAL A 9 -4.12 -1.40 16.44
C VAL A 9 -3.13 -0.44 17.07
N SER A 10 -3.37 0.00 18.31
CA SER A 10 -2.47 0.90 19.04
C SER A 10 -1.10 0.28 19.30
N ARG A 11 -1.03 -1.04 19.53
CA ARG A 11 0.24 -1.75 19.68
C ARG A 11 1.00 -1.79 18.35
N GLN A 12 0.33 -2.11 17.25
CA GLN A 12 0.94 -2.16 15.93
C GLN A 12 1.52 -0.79 15.54
N ILE A 13 0.74 0.27 15.70
CA ILE A 13 1.20 1.65 15.45
C ILE A 13 2.45 1.99 16.25
N ARG A 14 2.52 1.58 17.53
CA ARG A 14 3.73 1.83 18.35
C ARG A 14 4.94 1.08 17.80
N LEU A 15 4.80 -0.20 17.45
CA LEU A 15 5.91 -1.01 16.91
C LEU A 15 6.41 -0.45 15.57
N GLU A 16 5.51 -0.04 14.70
CA GLU A 16 5.87 0.59 13.43
C GLU A 16 6.55 1.95 13.65
N THR A 17 6.05 2.76 14.60
CA THR A 17 6.67 4.04 14.94
C THR A 17 8.09 3.84 15.47
N GLU A 18 8.29 2.91 16.41
CA GLU A 18 9.60 2.59 16.95
C GLU A 18 10.56 2.07 15.88
N PHE A 19 10.06 1.23 14.96
CA PHE A 19 10.85 0.75 13.82
C PHE A 19 11.29 1.90 12.92
N TRP A 20 10.37 2.74 12.47
CA TRP A 20 10.67 3.82 11.55
C TRP A 20 11.58 4.89 12.15
N ASP A 21 11.39 5.25 13.40
CA ASP A 21 12.23 6.24 14.09
C ASP A 21 13.69 5.79 14.23
N ASN A 22 13.94 4.49 14.21
CA ASN A 22 15.27 3.91 14.37
C ASN A 22 15.90 3.39 13.05
N ASP A 23 15.13 3.28 11.95
CA ASP A 23 15.66 2.78 10.67
C ASP A 23 16.20 3.95 9.83
N PRO A 24 17.51 3.96 9.49
CA PRO A 24 18.11 5.06 8.72
C PRO A 24 17.57 5.15 7.28
N PHE A 25 17.01 4.06 6.73
CA PHE A 25 16.45 4.00 5.38
C PHE A 25 14.97 4.38 5.32
N GLU A 26 14.27 4.30 6.45
CA GLU A 26 12.80 4.48 6.51
C GLU A 26 12.38 5.65 7.39
N ARG A 27 13.29 6.24 8.16
CA ARG A 27 12.99 7.29 9.14
C ARG A 27 12.23 8.46 8.53
N PRO A 28 11.00 8.75 8.99
CA PRO A 28 10.21 9.85 8.47
C PRO A 28 10.89 11.21 8.69
N GLY A 29 10.76 12.09 7.71
CA GLY A 29 11.36 13.41 7.77
C GLY A 29 12.88 13.43 7.68
N SER A 30 13.54 12.30 7.44
CA SER A 30 14.98 12.22 7.24
C SER A 30 15.34 12.65 5.81
N ASP A 31 16.29 13.59 5.70
CA ASP A 31 16.93 13.98 4.45
C ASP A 31 18.26 13.25 4.23
N SER A 32 18.48 12.13 4.94
CA SER A 32 19.68 11.32 4.78
C SER A 32 19.77 10.77 3.35
N LEU A 33 21.00 10.63 2.86
CA LEU A 33 21.23 10.08 1.53
C LEU A 33 20.67 8.67 1.39
N GLU A 34 20.77 7.86 2.45
CA GLU A 34 20.25 6.51 2.53
C GLU A 34 18.73 6.47 2.32
N ASN A 35 17.97 7.31 3.03
CA ASN A 35 16.52 7.40 2.89
C ASN A 35 16.12 7.87 1.48
N ILE A 36 16.75 8.93 0.98
CA ILE A 36 16.46 9.49 -0.36
C ILE A 36 16.75 8.45 -1.46
N LEU A 37 17.88 7.76 -1.42
CA LEU A 37 18.23 6.74 -2.41
C LEU A 37 17.32 5.52 -2.34
N ASN A 38 16.99 5.06 -1.12
CA ASN A 38 16.06 3.95 -0.93
C ASN A 38 14.69 4.29 -1.53
N LYS A 39 14.14 5.45 -1.20
CA LYS A 39 12.85 5.88 -1.74
C LYS A 39 12.90 6.22 -3.24
N GLY A 40 14.03 6.68 -3.75
CA GLY A 40 14.23 6.88 -5.19
C GLY A 40 14.09 5.59 -6.00
N VAL A 41 14.59 4.46 -5.48
CA VAL A 41 14.40 3.14 -6.10
C VAL A 41 12.94 2.71 -6.02
N GLU A 42 12.28 2.87 -4.85
CA GLU A 42 10.86 2.56 -4.71
C GLU A 42 9.98 3.43 -5.61
N ALA A 43 10.31 4.71 -5.75
CA ALA A 43 9.61 5.65 -6.62
C ALA A 43 9.61 5.20 -8.09
N SER A 44 10.73 4.66 -8.59
CA SER A 44 10.80 4.16 -9.97
C SER A 44 9.90 2.93 -10.17
N ILE A 45 9.86 2.02 -9.20
CA ILE A 45 8.98 0.85 -9.22
C ILE A 45 7.51 1.28 -9.16
N PHE A 46 7.19 2.20 -8.25
CA PHE A 46 5.84 2.73 -8.10
C PHE A 46 5.35 3.40 -9.39
N ALA A 47 6.20 4.22 -10.05
CA ALA A 47 5.85 4.89 -11.30
C ALA A 47 5.51 3.89 -12.41
N GLU A 48 6.24 2.76 -12.51
CA GLU A 48 5.93 1.68 -13.45
C GLU A 48 4.57 1.03 -13.11
N ILE A 49 4.32 0.76 -11.83
CA ILE A 49 3.09 0.11 -11.38
C ILE A 49 1.87 0.99 -11.64
N ILE A 50 1.92 2.28 -11.27
CA ILE A 50 0.78 3.19 -11.47
C ILE A 50 0.48 3.44 -12.95
N GLY A 51 1.47 3.28 -13.84
CA GLY A 51 1.25 3.30 -15.28
C GLY A 51 0.22 2.26 -15.76
N GLN A 52 0.10 1.13 -15.07
CA GLN A 52 -0.90 0.11 -15.35
C GLN A 52 -2.33 0.54 -14.97
N PHE A 53 -2.47 1.57 -14.14
CA PHE A 53 -3.72 2.14 -13.64
C PHE A 53 -3.92 3.58 -14.09
N ALA A 54 -3.23 4.01 -15.15
CA ALA A 54 -3.24 5.38 -15.65
C ALA A 54 -4.66 5.88 -16.01
N VAL A 55 -5.52 5.00 -16.53
CA VAL A 55 -6.91 5.34 -16.86
C VAL A 55 -7.71 5.69 -15.62
N GLN A 56 -7.60 4.89 -14.56
CA GLN A 56 -8.27 5.11 -13.28
C GLN A 56 -7.79 6.39 -12.60
N LEU A 57 -6.47 6.58 -12.58
CA LEU A 57 -5.84 7.76 -11.96
C LEU A 57 -6.18 9.04 -12.72
N ALA A 58 -6.14 9.03 -14.05
CA ALA A 58 -6.46 10.20 -14.86
C ALA A 58 -7.94 10.63 -14.77
N ALA A 59 -8.83 9.69 -14.48
CA ALA A 59 -10.26 9.97 -14.29
C ALA A 59 -10.59 10.46 -12.87
N ALA A 60 -9.71 10.22 -11.90
CA ALA A 60 -9.93 10.54 -10.50
C ALA A 60 -9.66 12.02 -10.23
N LYS A 61 -10.60 12.69 -9.54
CA LYS A 61 -10.45 14.07 -9.06
C LYS A 61 -10.01 14.11 -7.59
N ASN A 62 -10.47 13.18 -6.77
CA ASN A 62 -10.14 13.08 -5.37
C ASN A 62 -9.46 11.71 -5.14
N ILE A 63 -8.18 11.74 -4.81
CA ILE A 63 -7.32 10.56 -4.61
C ILE A 63 -6.85 10.55 -3.17
N VAL A 64 -6.92 9.40 -2.51
CA VAL A 64 -6.43 9.21 -1.14
C VAL A 64 -5.40 8.10 -1.12
N GLU A 65 -4.22 8.39 -0.58
CA GLU A 65 -3.26 7.36 -0.18
C GLU A 65 -3.50 6.97 1.27
N VAL A 66 -3.62 5.67 1.50
CA VAL A 66 -3.81 5.09 2.84
C VAL A 66 -2.53 4.37 3.25
N SER A 67 -2.08 4.59 4.48
CA SER A 67 -0.81 4.08 4.99
C SER A 67 0.36 4.46 4.06
N GLY A 68 0.39 5.74 3.68
CA GLY A 68 1.35 6.26 2.70
C GLY A 68 2.69 6.63 3.30
N GLY A 69 2.88 6.42 4.60
CA GLY A 69 4.12 6.68 5.28
C GLY A 69 4.60 8.11 5.09
N GLN A 70 5.78 8.26 4.53
CA GLN A 70 6.40 9.57 4.27
C GLN A 70 5.74 10.38 3.13
N GLY A 71 4.79 9.80 2.38
CA GLY A 71 4.01 10.51 1.34
C GLY A 71 4.72 10.70 0.00
N TRP A 72 5.84 10.05 -0.24
CA TRP A 72 6.55 10.17 -1.51
C TRP A 72 5.72 9.65 -2.70
N ALA A 73 4.90 8.61 -2.51
CA ALA A 73 4.04 8.06 -3.56
C ALA A 73 2.86 9.00 -3.86
N SER A 74 2.24 9.62 -2.84
CA SER A 74 1.28 10.71 -3.01
C SER A 74 1.87 11.87 -3.81
N CYS A 75 3.11 12.27 -3.53
CA CYS A 75 3.78 13.35 -4.27
C CYS A 75 4.01 12.99 -5.74
N ILE A 76 4.35 11.72 -6.06
CA ILE A 76 4.45 11.27 -7.45
C ILE A 76 3.08 11.34 -8.15
N VAL A 77 2.01 10.87 -7.49
CA VAL A 77 0.65 10.95 -8.02
C VAL A 77 0.27 12.41 -8.28
N LYS A 78 0.50 13.30 -7.31
CA LYS A 78 0.23 14.75 -7.45
C LYS A 78 1.02 15.38 -8.58
N ARG A 79 2.27 14.97 -8.77
CA ARG A 79 3.15 15.47 -9.84
C ARG A 79 2.68 15.05 -11.23
N ILE A 80 2.18 13.82 -11.36
CA ILE A 80 1.67 13.28 -12.64
C ILE A 80 0.26 13.80 -12.93
N TYR A 81 -0.58 13.94 -11.90
CA TYR A 81 -1.98 14.36 -12.00
C TYR A 81 -2.22 15.65 -11.19
N PRO A 82 -1.67 16.80 -11.59
CA PRO A 82 -1.65 18.02 -10.78
C PRO A 82 -3.04 18.61 -10.52
N ALA A 83 -4.03 18.30 -11.35
CA ALA A 83 -5.41 18.73 -11.18
C ALA A 83 -6.19 17.89 -10.15
N ALA A 84 -5.68 16.72 -9.77
CA ALA A 84 -6.31 15.90 -8.75
C ALA A 84 -6.07 16.48 -7.34
N HIS A 85 -7.07 16.41 -6.48
CA HIS A 85 -6.94 16.63 -5.05
C HIS A 85 -6.36 15.36 -4.43
N VAL A 86 -5.13 15.43 -3.91
CA VAL A 86 -4.43 14.27 -3.35
C VAL A 86 -4.30 14.43 -1.84
N THR A 87 -4.85 13.47 -1.12
CA THR A 87 -4.81 13.38 0.34
C THR A 87 -3.90 12.22 0.76
N LEU A 88 -2.95 12.51 1.64
CA LEU A 88 -2.10 11.51 2.29
C LEU A 88 -2.66 11.17 3.66
N THR A 89 -2.79 9.87 3.96
CA THR A 89 -3.09 9.39 5.32
C THR A 89 -2.13 8.29 5.76
N ASP A 90 -1.80 8.28 7.03
CA ASP A 90 -1.04 7.21 7.69
C ASP A 90 -1.43 7.14 9.16
N ALA A 91 -1.34 5.94 9.75
CA ALA A 91 -1.63 5.75 11.17
C ALA A 91 -0.57 6.37 12.09
N VAL A 92 0.66 6.58 11.58
CA VAL A 92 1.81 7.11 12.33
C VAL A 92 1.95 8.63 12.13
N PRO A 93 1.71 9.46 13.17
CA PRO A 93 1.76 10.92 13.02
C PRO A 93 3.13 11.46 12.60
N SER A 94 4.23 10.84 13.06
CA SER A 94 5.60 11.26 12.67
C SER A 94 5.86 11.02 11.18
N ALA A 95 5.28 9.98 10.57
CA ALA A 95 5.35 9.74 9.14
C ALA A 95 4.72 10.89 8.36
N ILE A 96 3.50 11.27 8.73
CA ILE A 96 2.80 12.40 8.12
C ILE A 96 3.57 13.71 8.28
N ALA A 97 4.14 13.98 9.46
CA ALA A 97 4.92 15.20 9.70
C ALA A 97 6.13 15.32 8.75
N GLY A 98 6.62 14.19 8.23
CA GLY A 98 7.80 14.15 7.34
C GLY A 98 7.52 14.44 5.86
N HIS A 99 6.27 14.50 5.41
CA HIS A 99 5.93 14.56 3.97
C HIS A 99 6.48 15.79 3.23
N GLY A 100 6.69 16.91 3.90
CA GLY A 100 7.21 18.14 3.31
C GLY A 100 8.59 18.01 2.65
N ILE A 101 9.39 16.99 3.00
CA ILE A 101 10.64 16.67 2.28
C ILE A 101 10.33 16.23 0.87
N TRP A 102 9.37 15.31 0.71
CA TRP A 102 9.00 14.75 -0.57
C TRP A 102 8.26 15.74 -1.47
N GLU A 103 7.48 16.66 -0.88
CA GLU A 103 6.91 17.78 -1.63
C GLU A 103 8.01 18.64 -2.28
N ARG A 104 9.10 18.90 -1.57
CA ARG A 104 10.26 19.62 -2.13
C ARG A 104 10.99 18.79 -3.20
N VAL A 105 11.23 17.50 -2.93
CA VAL A 105 11.91 16.61 -3.90
C VAL A 105 11.15 16.50 -5.21
N PHE A 106 9.82 16.33 -5.14
CA PHE A 106 8.98 16.18 -6.33
C PHE A 106 8.42 17.51 -6.87
N ASN A 107 8.73 18.64 -6.23
CA ASN A 107 8.24 19.98 -6.58
C ASN A 107 6.72 20.01 -6.75
N CYS A 108 6.00 19.62 -5.71
CA CYS A 108 4.54 19.62 -5.63
C CYS A 108 4.11 19.98 -4.21
N ALA A 109 2.80 20.20 -4.02
CA ALA A 109 2.18 20.30 -2.72
C ALA A 109 0.96 19.36 -2.67
N LEU A 110 0.85 18.57 -1.62
CA LEU A 110 -0.33 17.76 -1.35
C LEU A 110 -1.47 18.68 -0.88
N ASP A 111 -2.70 18.32 -1.21
CA ASP A 111 -3.84 19.14 -0.82
C ASP A 111 -4.21 18.93 0.64
N GLN A 112 -4.00 17.70 1.16
CA GLN A 112 -4.19 17.35 2.56
C GLN A 112 -3.20 16.27 3.00
N ALA A 113 -2.81 16.31 4.28
CA ALA A 113 -2.06 15.24 4.94
C ALA A 113 -2.46 15.20 6.41
N PHE A 114 -2.93 14.05 6.91
CA PHE A 114 -3.32 13.89 8.31
C PHE A 114 -3.18 12.44 8.78
N ALA A 115 -2.97 12.27 10.09
CA ALA A 115 -2.87 10.95 10.70
C ALA A 115 -4.26 10.29 10.79
N ALA A 116 -4.38 9.09 10.20
CA ALA A 116 -5.57 8.24 10.29
C ALA A 116 -5.21 6.79 9.99
N PRO A 117 -5.72 5.82 10.78
CA PRO A 117 -5.56 4.42 10.45
C PRO A 117 -6.46 4.03 9.28
N ALA A 118 -6.09 2.98 8.53
CA ALA A 118 -6.78 2.52 7.32
C ALA A 118 -8.27 2.21 7.50
N GLN A 119 -8.67 1.84 8.71
CA GLN A 119 -10.06 1.49 9.07
C GLN A 119 -10.90 2.66 9.61
N SER A 120 -10.32 3.88 9.71
CA SER A 120 -11.04 5.05 10.21
C SER A 120 -10.42 6.33 9.68
N ILE A 121 -10.93 6.82 8.57
CA ILE A 121 -10.39 8.00 7.84
C ILE A 121 -11.40 9.15 7.97
N SER A 122 -10.95 10.30 8.47
CA SER A 122 -11.81 11.47 8.72
C SER A 122 -12.19 12.19 7.42
N LEU A 123 -12.80 11.45 6.47
CA LEU A 123 -13.34 11.97 5.23
C LEU A 123 -14.83 11.63 5.11
N PRO A 124 -15.65 12.48 4.45
CA PRO A 124 -17.07 12.22 4.23
C PRO A 124 -17.31 11.00 3.33
N ASP A 125 -18.48 10.37 3.50
CA ASP A 125 -18.92 9.24 2.68
C ASP A 125 -19.04 9.61 1.20
N GLY A 126 -18.56 8.74 0.32
CA GLY A 126 -18.79 8.85 -1.12
C GLY A 126 -18.19 10.10 -1.78
N THR A 127 -17.07 10.61 -1.27
CA THR A 127 -16.41 11.82 -1.80
C THR A 127 -15.13 11.52 -2.61
N VAL A 128 -14.56 10.33 -2.46
CA VAL A 128 -13.28 9.92 -3.05
C VAL A 128 -13.50 9.14 -4.34
N ASP A 129 -12.70 9.42 -5.37
CA ASP A 129 -12.77 8.70 -6.64
C ASP A 129 -11.83 7.48 -6.66
N LEU A 130 -10.68 7.60 -5.98
CA LEU A 130 -9.67 6.55 -5.93
C LEU A 130 -8.96 6.55 -4.57
N VAL A 131 -8.90 5.36 -3.95
CA VAL A 131 -8.07 5.06 -2.77
C VAL A 131 -6.93 4.15 -3.24
N PHE A 132 -5.72 4.40 -2.78
CA PHE A 132 -4.63 3.46 -3.00
C PHE A 132 -3.75 3.31 -1.76
N CYS A 133 -3.04 2.19 -1.67
CA CYS A 133 -1.89 2.01 -0.81
C CYS A 133 -0.77 1.29 -1.60
N TYR A 134 0.48 1.50 -1.19
CA TYR A 134 1.65 0.88 -1.82
C TYR A 134 2.48 0.17 -0.77
N ALA A 135 2.67 -1.14 -0.94
CA ALA A 135 3.41 -2.00 -0.01
C ALA A 135 2.98 -1.80 1.46
N ALA A 136 1.67 -1.73 1.71
CA ALA A 136 1.12 -1.37 3.01
C ALA A 136 -0.04 -2.26 3.47
N ALA A 137 -0.85 -2.82 2.57
CA ALA A 137 -2.00 -3.60 2.97
C ALA A 137 -1.62 -4.87 3.77
N HIS A 138 -0.42 -5.40 3.58
CA HIS A 138 0.08 -6.53 4.36
C HIS A 138 0.41 -6.18 5.83
N HIS A 139 0.38 -4.90 6.22
CA HIS A 139 0.47 -4.43 7.60
C HIS A 139 -0.91 -4.20 8.25
N PHE A 140 -2.01 -4.24 7.49
CA PHE A 140 -3.32 -3.98 8.07
C PHE A 140 -3.70 -5.07 9.07
N VAL A 141 -4.07 -4.66 10.28
CA VAL A 141 -4.53 -5.54 11.35
C VAL A 141 -5.86 -6.19 10.98
N ASP A 142 -6.72 -5.47 10.26
CA ASP A 142 -8.05 -5.92 9.85
C ASP A 142 -8.33 -5.43 8.41
N HIS A 143 -8.18 -6.34 7.46
CA HIS A 143 -8.46 -6.08 6.05
C HIS A 143 -9.94 -5.80 5.77
N GLU A 144 -10.86 -6.46 6.52
CA GLU A 144 -12.31 -6.27 6.34
C GLU A 144 -12.72 -4.87 6.78
N ALA A 145 -12.22 -4.40 7.92
CA ALA A 145 -12.46 -3.04 8.37
C ALA A 145 -11.86 -1.99 7.44
N ALA A 146 -10.63 -2.22 6.93
CA ALA A 146 -10.00 -1.31 5.96
C ALA A 146 -10.78 -1.26 4.63
N LEU A 147 -11.28 -2.39 4.14
CA LEU A 147 -12.13 -2.45 2.94
C LEU A 147 -13.48 -1.76 3.16
N ALA A 148 -14.10 -1.95 4.34
CA ALA A 148 -15.36 -1.29 4.67
C ALA A 148 -15.20 0.24 4.70
N GLU A 149 -14.10 0.73 5.27
CA GLU A 149 -13.78 2.15 5.32
C GLU A 149 -13.45 2.73 3.92
N ALA A 150 -12.64 2.03 3.14
CA ALA A 150 -12.38 2.40 1.75
C ALA A 150 -13.69 2.48 0.96
N ARG A 151 -14.60 1.51 1.14
CA ARG A 151 -15.92 1.56 0.51
C ARG A 151 -16.74 2.75 0.98
N ARG A 152 -16.72 3.08 2.26
CA ARG A 152 -17.48 4.20 2.82
C ARG A 152 -17.09 5.52 2.13
N ILE A 153 -15.78 5.81 2.05
CA ILE A 153 -15.30 7.10 1.50
C ILE A 153 -15.34 7.15 -0.03
N LEU A 154 -15.21 6.00 -0.72
CA LEU A 154 -15.26 5.96 -2.19
C LEU A 154 -16.65 6.29 -2.73
N LYS A 155 -16.72 6.95 -3.87
CA LYS A 155 -17.95 7.09 -4.69
C LYS A 155 -18.36 5.73 -5.27
N PRO A 156 -19.66 5.51 -5.57
CA PRO A 156 -20.07 4.37 -6.40
C PRO A 156 -19.29 4.32 -7.71
N GLY A 157 -18.71 3.18 -8.04
CA GLY A 157 -17.81 3.00 -9.19
C GLY A 157 -16.37 3.45 -8.98
N GLY A 158 -16.02 4.01 -7.81
CA GLY A 158 -14.65 4.39 -7.43
C GLY A 158 -13.73 3.17 -7.25
N TRP A 159 -12.44 3.41 -7.21
CA TRP A 159 -11.41 2.37 -7.18
C TRP A 159 -10.66 2.34 -5.86
N CYS A 160 -10.40 1.13 -5.34
CA CYS A 160 -9.44 0.86 -4.27
C CYS A 160 -8.32 -0.01 -4.84
N LEU A 161 -7.07 0.48 -4.77
CA LEU A 161 -5.89 -0.19 -5.32
C LEU A 161 -4.93 -0.54 -4.18
N TRP A 162 -4.69 -1.83 -3.96
CA TRP A 162 -3.60 -2.29 -3.09
C TRP A 162 -2.44 -2.71 -3.99
N LEU A 163 -1.36 -1.95 -3.94
CA LEU A 163 -0.25 -2.05 -4.89
C LEU A 163 0.99 -2.64 -4.22
N TYR A 164 1.72 -3.49 -4.97
CA TYR A 164 3.00 -4.07 -4.55
C TYR A 164 2.90 -4.94 -3.28
N GLU A 165 1.89 -5.79 -3.20
CA GLU A 165 1.63 -6.62 -2.03
C GLU A 165 2.27 -8.02 -2.15
N PRO A 166 2.90 -8.55 -1.09
CA PRO A 166 3.37 -9.93 -1.06
C PRO A 166 2.19 -10.89 -1.05
N THR A 167 2.17 -11.84 -1.98
CA THR A 167 1.09 -12.82 -2.07
C THR A 167 1.60 -14.25 -2.13
N SER A 168 0.74 -15.19 -1.74
CA SER A 168 0.97 -16.62 -1.92
C SER A 168 -0.35 -17.39 -2.03
N SER A 169 -0.29 -18.62 -2.57
CA SER A 169 -1.42 -19.53 -2.48
C SER A 169 -1.66 -20.01 -1.03
N ARG A 170 -2.87 -20.48 -0.73
CA ARG A 170 -3.20 -21.10 0.58
C ARG A 170 -2.25 -22.23 0.95
N LEU A 171 -1.78 -23.00 -0.04
CA LEU A 171 -0.90 -24.13 0.15
C LEU A 171 0.47 -23.72 0.70
N LEU A 172 1.03 -22.62 0.20
CA LEU A 172 2.38 -22.14 0.54
C LEU A 172 2.38 -21.00 1.56
N HIS A 173 1.21 -20.53 1.98
CA HIS A 173 1.06 -19.35 2.83
C HIS A 173 1.92 -19.40 4.10
N ARG A 174 1.82 -20.50 4.90
CA ARG A 174 2.59 -20.64 6.15
C ARG A 174 4.11 -20.55 5.93
N ALA A 175 4.61 -21.14 4.86
CA ALA A 175 6.03 -21.10 4.52
C ALA A 175 6.46 -19.72 4.03
N ALA A 176 5.63 -19.06 3.24
CA ALA A 176 5.86 -17.70 2.75
C ALA A 176 5.88 -16.69 3.91
N GLU A 177 4.90 -16.75 4.80
CA GLU A 177 4.78 -15.88 5.97
C GLU A 177 5.94 -16.09 6.95
N ALA A 178 6.31 -17.34 7.24
CA ALA A 178 7.47 -17.64 8.07
C ALA A 178 8.80 -17.14 7.46
N ARG A 179 8.92 -17.13 6.12
CA ARG A 179 10.08 -16.59 5.43
C ARG A 179 10.17 -15.06 5.56
N VAL A 180 9.07 -14.37 5.38
CA VAL A 180 9.00 -12.90 5.49
C VAL A 180 9.32 -12.48 6.91
N ASN A 181 8.63 -13.03 7.90
CA ASN A 181 8.78 -12.64 9.31
C ASN A 181 10.10 -13.10 9.97
N ARG A 182 10.88 -13.98 9.33
CA ARG A 182 12.23 -14.34 9.82
C ARG A 182 13.19 -13.16 9.84
N LYS A 183 12.99 -12.18 8.94
CA LYS A 183 13.87 -11.01 8.80
C LYS A 183 13.50 -9.87 9.76
N ARG A 184 12.23 -9.81 10.18
CA ARG A 184 11.68 -8.74 11.03
C ARG A 184 10.72 -9.36 12.06
N PRO A 185 11.24 -9.97 13.13
CA PRO A 185 10.40 -10.67 14.12
C PRO A 185 9.51 -9.72 14.94
N ASP A 186 9.88 -8.44 15.02
CA ASP A 186 9.21 -7.46 15.88
C ASP A 186 7.98 -6.83 15.22
N VAL A 187 7.95 -6.78 13.88
CA VAL A 187 6.81 -6.25 13.10
C VAL A 187 6.27 -7.38 12.24
N HIS A 188 5.06 -7.85 12.57
CA HIS A 188 4.44 -8.93 11.81
C HIS A 188 3.98 -8.43 10.43
N GLU A 189 4.52 -9.04 9.37
CA GLU A 189 4.11 -8.79 7.99
C GLU A 189 3.26 -9.96 7.49
N HIS A 190 2.06 -9.68 7.02
CA HIS A 190 1.19 -10.69 6.41
C HIS A 190 1.58 -10.95 4.96
N VAL A 191 1.49 -12.20 4.54
CA VAL A 191 1.54 -12.56 3.12
C VAL A 191 0.09 -12.78 2.64
N LEU A 192 -0.40 -11.94 1.76
CA LEU A 192 -1.80 -11.97 1.36
C LEU A 192 -2.14 -13.23 0.54
N ILE A 193 -3.32 -13.80 0.79
CA ILE A 193 -3.87 -14.87 -0.04
C ILE A 193 -4.89 -14.25 -0.99
N PRO A 194 -4.63 -14.19 -2.32
CA PRO A 194 -5.48 -13.46 -3.25
C PRO A 194 -6.97 -13.85 -3.21
N SER A 195 -7.27 -15.14 -3.08
CA SER A 195 -8.65 -15.61 -2.98
C SER A 195 -9.37 -15.16 -1.69
N VAL A 196 -8.63 -14.94 -0.60
CA VAL A 196 -9.20 -14.42 0.66
C VAL A 196 -9.48 -12.94 0.50
N VAL A 197 -8.49 -12.16 0.04
CA VAL A 197 -8.66 -10.70 -0.19
C VAL A 197 -9.82 -10.43 -1.14
N LEU A 198 -9.90 -11.14 -2.28
CA LEU A 198 -11.01 -10.97 -3.23
C LEU A 198 -12.36 -11.40 -2.64
N GLY A 199 -12.38 -12.40 -1.76
CA GLY A 199 -13.58 -12.80 -1.03
C GLY A 199 -14.06 -11.72 -0.06
N GLN A 200 -13.15 -11.17 0.73
CA GLN A 200 -13.42 -10.04 1.66
C GLN A 200 -13.84 -8.77 0.90
N ALA A 201 -13.15 -8.45 -0.20
CA ALA A 201 -13.51 -7.33 -1.06
C ALA A 201 -14.94 -7.47 -1.62
N ARG A 202 -15.32 -8.68 -2.09
CA ARG A 202 -16.68 -8.94 -2.57
C ARG A 202 -17.71 -8.79 -1.46
N ALA A 203 -17.43 -9.32 -0.26
CA ALA A 203 -18.30 -9.15 0.90
C ALA A 203 -18.47 -7.68 1.28
N ALA A 204 -17.43 -6.87 1.10
CA ALA A 204 -17.47 -5.43 1.28
C ALA A 204 -18.11 -4.65 0.11
N GLY A 205 -18.62 -5.29 -0.95
CA GLY A 205 -19.28 -4.65 -2.09
C GLY A 205 -18.31 -4.10 -3.15
N PHE A 206 -17.21 -4.80 -3.38
CA PHE A 206 -16.28 -4.53 -4.47
C PHE A 206 -16.28 -5.65 -5.51
N ASN A 207 -16.14 -5.28 -6.77
CA ASN A 207 -15.70 -6.16 -7.83
C ASN A 207 -14.18 -6.07 -7.96
N GLY A 208 -13.47 -7.18 -7.69
CA GLY A 208 -12.03 -7.18 -7.56
C GLY A 208 -11.32 -8.09 -8.58
N THR A 209 -10.13 -7.66 -8.98
CA THR A 209 -9.18 -8.45 -9.76
C THR A 209 -7.80 -8.41 -9.11
N VAL A 210 -7.01 -9.48 -9.29
CA VAL A 210 -5.60 -9.53 -8.91
C VAL A 210 -4.74 -9.54 -10.16
N ARG A 211 -3.66 -8.76 -10.15
CA ARG A 211 -2.63 -8.72 -11.20
C ARG A 211 -1.30 -9.09 -10.58
N TYR A 212 -0.75 -10.24 -10.95
CA TYR A 212 0.59 -10.63 -10.51
C TYR A 212 1.64 -9.81 -11.23
N TRP A 213 2.70 -9.45 -10.50
CA TRP A 213 3.78 -8.62 -11.00
C TRP A 213 5.14 -9.27 -10.72
N PRO A 214 5.56 -10.26 -11.53
CA PRO A 214 6.82 -10.98 -11.36
C PRO A 214 8.01 -10.16 -11.87
N SER A 215 8.21 -8.95 -11.31
CA SER A 215 9.32 -8.07 -11.67
C SER A 215 10.60 -8.44 -10.93
N THR A 216 11.72 -8.33 -11.61
CA THR A 216 13.07 -8.51 -11.05
C THR A 216 13.63 -7.25 -10.42
N LEU A 217 12.92 -6.13 -10.50
CA LEU A 217 13.37 -4.86 -9.95
C LEU A 217 13.54 -4.95 -8.42
N ARG A 218 14.64 -4.35 -7.93
CA ARG A 218 14.99 -4.29 -6.49
C ARG A 218 15.09 -5.66 -5.81
N ARG A 219 15.55 -6.68 -6.52
CA ARG A 219 15.69 -8.02 -5.97
C ARG A 219 17.15 -8.47 -5.92
N GLY A 220 17.50 -9.27 -4.93
CA GLY A 220 18.80 -9.93 -4.88
C GLY A 220 18.97 -10.93 -6.02
N ARG A 221 20.21 -11.35 -6.32
CA ARG A 221 20.52 -12.21 -7.48
C ARG A 221 19.68 -13.50 -7.54
N VAL A 222 19.55 -14.20 -6.43
CA VAL A 222 18.77 -15.46 -6.37
C VAL A 222 17.28 -15.19 -6.55
N GLU A 223 16.77 -14.14 -5.93
CA GLU A 223 15.38 -13.73 -6.04
C GLU A 223 15.05 -13.26 -7.47
N SER A 224 15.98 -12.56 -8.12
CA SER A 224 15.82 -12.16 -9.52
C SER A 224 15.68 -13.36 -10.46
N LEU A 225 16.45 -14.44 -10.26
CA LEU A 225 16.30 -15.67 -11.04
C LEU A 225 14.93 -16.33 -10.81
N TYR A 226 14.45 -16.34 -9.58
CA TYR A 226 13.12 -16.84 -9.25
C TYR A 226 12.01 -16.05 -9.96
N TYR A 227 12.04 -14.70 -9.84
CA TYR A 227 11.04 -13.84 -10.48
C TYR A 227 11.15 -13.83 -12.01
N LEU A 228 12.35 -13.98 -12.55
CA LEU A 228 12.54 -14.21 -13.98
C LEU A 228 11.85 -15.51 -14.42
N GLY A 229 12.00 -16.59 -13.66
CA GLY A 229 11.27 -17.84 -13.92
C GLY A 229 9.76 -17.63 -13.90
N LEU A 230 9.23 -16.89 -12.92
CA LEU A 230 7.80 -16.55 -12.87
C LEU A 230 7.31 -15.73 -14.07
N SER A 231 8.15 -14.84 -14.60
CA SER A 231 7.80 -14.03 -15.78
C SER A 231 7.64 -14.87 -17.05
N PHE A 232 8.39 -15.97 -17.18
CA PHE A 232 8.24 -16.94 -18.27
C PHE A 232 7.05 -17.89 -18.07
N PHE A 233 6.63 -18.12 -16.83
CA PHE A 233 5.54 -19.02 -16.48
C PHE A 233 4.47 -18.32 -15.61
N PRO A 234 3.69 -17.36 -16.16
CA PRO A 234 2.76 -16.53 -15.39
C PRO A 234 1.72 -17.30 -14.59
N ALA A 235 1.32 -18.50 -15.04
CA ALA A 235 0.39 -19.36 -14.31
C ALA A 235 0.92 -19.76 -12.92
N LEU A 236 2.23 -19.85 -12.75
CA LEU A 236 2.87 -20.16 -11.45
C LEU A 236 2.72 -19.04 -10.45
N CYS A 237 2.51 -17.79 -10.87
CA CYS A 237 2.32 -16.65 -9.96
C CYS A 237 1.11 -16.82 -9.04
N SER A 238 0.09 -17.58 -9.46
CA SER A 238 -1.08 -17.87 -8.64
C SER A 238 -0.84 -18.98 -7.60
N ILE A 239 0.25 -19.73 -7.73
CA ILE A 239 0.59 -20.88 -6.86
C ILE A 239 1.77 -20.51 -5.96
N LEU A 240 2.83 -19.99 -6.55
CA LEU A 240 4.08 -19.64 -5.87
C LEU A 240 4.02 -18.21 -5.30
N PRO A 241 4.79 -17.90 -4.23
CA PRO A 241 4.86 -16.55 -3.70
C PRO A 241 5.25 -15.54 -4.78
N CYS A 242 4.44 -14.51 -4.94
CA CYS A 242 4.66 -13.48 -5.96
C CYS A 242 4.17 -12.12 -5.46
N THR A 243 4.73 -11.03 -5.96
CA THR A 243 4.15 -9.70 -5.76
C THR A 243 2.92 -9.54 -6.64
N ALA A 244 1.88 -8.91 -6.11
CA ALA A 244 0.65 -8.66 -6.85
C ALA A 244 0.04 -7.30 -6.52
N HIS A 245 -0.89 -6.87 -7.37
CA HIS A 245 -1.73 -5.70 -7.19
C HIS A 245 -3.19 -6.14 -7.16
N PHE A 246 -3.96 -5.56 -6.25
CA PHE A 246 -5.41 -5.75 -6.21
C PHE A 246 -6.08 -4.48 -6.74
N ALA A 247 -6.93 -4.63 -7.74
CA ALA A 247 -7.76 -3.57 -8.26
C ALA A 247 -9.22 -3.87 -7.94
N LEU A 248 -9.79 -3.09 -7.02
CA LEU A 248 -11.11 -3.32 -6.43
C LEU A 248 -11.99 -2.13 -6.81
N GLN A 249 -13.06 -2.36 -7.57
CA GLN A 249 -14.01 -1.32 -7.95
C GLN A 249 -15.24 -1.40 -7.06
N ARG A 250 -15.59 -0.30 -6.37
CA ARG A 250 -16.84 -0.20 -5.61
C ARG A 250 -18.05 -0.41 -6.54
N GLU A 251 -18.94 -1.31 -6.18
CA GLU A 251 -20.20 -1.51 -6.90
C GLU A 251 -21.03 -0.23 -6.93
N ARG A 252 -21.81 -0.06 -7.99
CA ARG A 252 -22.67 1.11 -8.22
C ARG A 252 -23.88 1.12 -7.31
#